data_559870224a5fb9bbfd3f1593d1408a48
#
_entry.id   559870224a5fb9bbfd3f1593d1408a48
#
_cell.length_a   1.000
_cell.length_b   1.000
_cell.length_c   1.000
_cell.angle_alpha   90.00
_cell.angle_beta   90.00
_cell.angle_gamma   90.00
#
_symmetry.space_group_name_H-M   'P 1'
#
loop_
_entity.id
_entity.type
_entity.pdbx_description
1 polymer ?
#
loop_
_entity_poly.entity_id
_entity_poly.type
_entity_poly.pdbx_seq_one_letter_code
_entity_poly.pdbx_strand_id
1 'polypeptide(L)'
;MTSRSLDAAQLVIPSSRKDAIEAFGDGSELTVLAGGTILMPELNYGRLRPARVLALWNAGVAGIRREGSSLTIGAMTPVAELEAAPEPLATAARSVADREIRAQATLGGNLCATPGGEIPRGDLQAPLIALGARVTTAGAGGQRTEPVEDFLSNGPGGRLVFDVELEEPAGAGHATVGRPHSHGFTILAACAAETSEGVRVAVTGAGSHAVRVHSVEQALAGGASPEDAAENVLKDVQPRDDALASAWYRQRMLPVLVGRALHDLSQKEGTRG
;
A
#
# COMPACT_ATOMS: atom_id res chain seq x y z
N MET A 1 -29.66 25.06 26.79
CA MET A 1 -28.35 24.58 26.28
C MET A 1 -28.07 23.22 26.90
N THR A 2 -28.42 22.14 26.21
CA THR A 2 -28.18 20.80 26.69
C THR A 2 -26.69 20.46 26.43
N SER A 3 -25.95 20.34 27.53
CA SER A 3 -24.58 19.80 27.52
C SER A 3 -24.63 18.38 26.90
N ARG A 4 -24.22 18.24 25.63
CA ARG A 4 -23.92 16.95 25.09
C ARG A 4 -22.67 16.46 25.82
N SER A 5 -22.86 15.51 26.71
CA SER A 5 -21.78 14.68 27.23
C SER A 5 -20.99 14.14 26.02
N LEU A 6 -19.69 14.41 25.96
CA LEU A 6 -18.79 13.76 25.04
C LEU A 6 -18.65 12.34 25.58
N ASP A 7 -19.49 11.42 25.11
CA ASP A 7 -19.30 10.01 25.43
C ASP A 7 -17.93 9.61 24.86
N ALA A 8 -17.05 9.15 25.76
CA ALA A 8 -15.73 8.67 25.38
C ALA A 8 -15.89 7.46 24.46
N ALA A 9 -15.15 7.43 23.35
CA ALA A 9 -15.16 6.29 22.45
C ALA A 9 -14.83 4.99 23.21
N GLN A 10 -15.59 3.95 22.99
CA GLN A 10 -15.28 2.63 23.53
C GLN A 10 -14.03 2.06 22.84
N LEU A 11 -12.95 1.86 23.59
CA LEU A 11 -11.72 1.23 23.09
C LEU A 11 -11.78 -0.27 23.33
N VAL A 12 -11.61 -1.06 22.26
CA VAL A 12 -11.50 -2.53 22.30
C VAL A 12 -10.10 -2.93 21.85
N ILE A 13 -9.39 -3.72 22.65
CA ILE A 13 -8.03 -4.20 22.38
C ILE A 13 -8.04 -5.74 22.42
N PRO A 14 -8.18 -6.39 21.26
CA PRO A 14 -8.18 -7.85 21.18
C PRO A 14 -6.80 -8.42 21.48
N SER A 15 -6.76 -9.59 22.11
CA SER A 15 -5.55 -10.30 22.50
C SER A 15 -5.12 -11.37 21.49
N SER A 16 -5.94 -11.62 20.47
CA SER A 16 -5.67 -12.61 19.42
C SER A 16 -6.35 -12.21 18.11
N ARG A 17 -5.92 -12.87 17.01
CA ARG A 17 -6.60 -12.77 15.71
C ARG A 17 -8.08 -13.13 15.80
N LYS A 18 -8.42 -14.19 16.56
CA LYS A 18 -9.79 -14.62 16.78
C LYS A 18 -10.62 -13.54 17.48
N ASP A 19 -10.10 -13.00 18.59
CA ASP A 19 -10.79 -11.93 19.33
C ASP A 19 -10.95 -10.67 18.47
N ALA A 20 -9.98 -10.37 17.59
CA ALA A 20 -10.08 -9.25 16.68
C ALA A 20 -11.22 -9.42 15.66
N ILE A 21 -11.40 -10.62 15.11
CA ILE A 21 -12.51 -10.95 14.19
C ILE A 21 -13.86 -10.87 14.92
N GLU A 22 -13.95 -11.42 16.11
CA GLU A 22 -15.18 -11.39 16.92
C GLU A 22 -15.55 -9.94 17.30
N ALA A 23 -14.57 -9.13 17.75
CA ALA A 23 -14.80 -7.75 18.13
C ALA A 23 -15.14 -6.84 16.92
N PHE A 24 -14.59 -7.16 15.75
CA PHE A 24 -14.85 -6.43 14.52
C PHE A 24 -16.27 -6.69 13.99
N GLY A 25 -16.74 -7.94 14.04
CA GLY A 25 -18.07 -8.33 13.53
C GLY A 25 -18.20 -8.05 12.03
N ASP A 26 -19.18 -7.23 11.67
CA ASP A 26 -19.40 -6.75 10.30
C ASP A 26 -18.67 -5.43 9.98
N GLY A 27 -17.96 -4.88 10.96
CA GLY A 27 -17.22 -3.62 10.84
C GLY A 27 -18.09 -2.36 10.90
N SER A 28 -19.42 -2.50 11.13
CA SER A 28 -20.32 -1.36 11.27
C SER A 28 -20.02 -0.56 12.55
N GLU A 29 -20.12 0.77 12.47
CA GLU A 29 -19.92 1.70 13.59
C GLU A 29 -18.58 1.56 14.34
N LEU A 30 -17.57 0.95 13.71
CA LEU A 30 -16.29 0.66 14.31
C LEU A 30 -15.16 1.26 13.48
N THR A 31 -14.22 1.92 14.14
CA THR A 31 -13.00 2.44 13.52
C THR A 31 -11.81 1.58 13.93
N VAL A 32 -11.07 1.07 12.93
CA VAL A 32 -9.87 0.25 13.18
C VAL A 32 -8.68 1.15 13.41
N LEU A 33 -7.98 0.96 14.52
CA LEU A 33 -6.74 1.65 14.87
C LEU A 33 -5.57 0.66 14.78
N ALA A 34 -4.74 0.85 13.75
CA ALA A 34 -3.46 0.18 13.60
C ALA A 34 -2.32 1.06 14.15
N GLY A 35 -1.41 1.56 13.31
CA GLY A 35 -0.33 2.46 13.72
C GLY A 35 -0.77 3.88 14.09
N GLY A 36 -1.96 4.29 13.73
CA GLY A 36 -2.54 5.58 14.11
C GLY A 36 -2.03 6.81 13.35
N THR A 37 -1.02 6.70 12.52
CA THR A 37 -0.36 7.83 11.85
C THR A 37 -1.27 8.66 10.92
N ILE A 38 -2.35 8.06 10.42
CA ILE A 38 -3.41 8.75 9.66
C ILE A 38 -4.60 9.05 10.57
N LEU A 39 -5.02 8.09 11.37
CA LEU A 39 -6.24 8.18 12.16
C LEU A 39 -6.14 9.18 13.32
N MET A 40 -5.01 9.20 14.06
CA MET A 40 -4.86 10.07 15.22
C MET A 40 -4.95 11.56 14.89
N PRO A 41 -4.35 12.08 13.80
CA PRO A 41 -4.61 13.45 13.34
C PRO A 41 -6.08 13.75 13.09
N GLU A 42 -6.83 12.84 12.46
CA GLU A 42 -8.27 13.03 12.20
C GLU A 42 -9.09 13.11 13.49
N LEU A 43 -8.74 12.30 14.49
CA LEU A 43 -9.35 12.36 15.83
C LEU A 43 -8.98 13.66 16.55
N ASN A 44 -7.72 14.06 16.54
CA ASN A 44 -7.21 15.25 17.22
C ASN A 44 -7.80 16.55 16.65
N TYR A 45 -7.99 16.62 15.34
CA TYR A 45 -8.67 17.74 14.68
C TYR A 45 -10.20 17.68 14.78
N GLY A 46 -10.76 16.62 15.39
CA GLY A 46 -12.20 16.43 15.55
C GLY A 46 -12.95 16.18 14.23
N ARG A 47 -12.22 15.80 13.16
CA ARG A 47 -12.81 15.43 11.87
C ARG A 47 -13.48 14.05 11.91
N LEU A 48 -12.98 13.17 12.78
CA LEU A 48 -13.54 11.86 13.04
C LEU A 48 -13.87 11.72 14.53
N ARG A 49 -15.04 11.16 14.83
CA ARG A 49 -15.53 10.92 16.21
C ARG A 49 -16.18 9.55 16.28
N PRO A 50 -15.39 8.46 16.35
CA PRO A 50 -15.92 7.11 16.39
C PRO A 50 -16.58 6.83 17.73
N ALA A 51 -17.68 6.09 17.71
CA ALA A 51 -18.29 5.56 18.94
C ALA A 51 -17.47 4.40 19.52
N ARG A 52 -16.86 3.57 18.63
CA ARG A 52 -16.04 2.42 18.99
C ARG A 52 -14.73 2.42 18.20
N VAL A 53 -13.63 2.08 18.87
CA VAL A 53 -12.30 1.94 18.27
C VAL A 53 -11.77 0.54 18.56
N LEU A 54 -11.37 -0.19 17.54
CA LEU A 54 -10.69 -1.47 17.63
C LEU A 54 -9.19 -1.27 17.40
N ALA A 55 -8.40 -1.37 18.45
CA ALA A 55 -6.95 -1.25 18.38
C ALA A 55 -6.29 -2.63 18.25
N LEU A 56 -5.55 -2.85 17.16
CA LEU A 56 -5.00 -4.17 16.79
C LEU A 56 -3.65 -4.49 17.43
N TRP A 57 -3.18 -3.70 18.39
CA TRP A 57 -1.82 -3.77 18.94
C TRP A 57 -1.45 -5.13 19.52
N ASN A 58 -2.41 -5.82 20.14
CA ASN A 58 -2.21 -7.09 20.82
C ASN A 58 -2.80 -8.29 20.06
N ALA A 59 -3.28 -8.08 18.82
CA ALA A 59 -3.95 -9.12 18.05
C ALA A 59 -3.01 -10.21 17.49
N GLY A 60 -1.67 -10.09 17.71
CA GLY A 60 -0.70 -11.09 17.25
C GLY A 60 -0.51 -11.16 15.75
N VAL A 61 -0.73 -10.03 15.04
CA VAL A 61 -0.71 -9.95 13.58
C VAL A 61 0.43 -9.04 13.08
N ALA A 62 1.58 -9.12 13.70
CA ALA A 62 2.81 -8.41 13.32
C ALA A 62 3.93 -9.41 13.01
N GLY A 63 4.99 -8.92 12.35
CA GLY A 63 6.21 -9.64 12.05
C GLY A 63 6.26 -10.19 10.63
N ILE A 64 7.45 -10.60 10.23
CA ILE A 64 7.77 -11.14 8.90
C ILE A 64 8.20 -12.60 9.09
N ARG A 65 7.52 -13.52 8.42
CA ARG A 65 7.91 -14.93 8.34
C ARG A 65 8.38 -15.25 6.93
N ARG A 66 9.49 -15.95 6.81
CA ARG A 66 10.05 -16.39 5.54
C ARG A 66 10.06 -17.92 5.48
N GLU A 67 9.55 -18.48 4.40
CA GLU A 67 9.56 -19.90 4.09
C GLU A 67 10.06 -20.09 2.65
N GLY A 68 11.35 -20.36 2.52
CA GLY A 68 12.00 -20.38 1.20
C GLY A 68 11.99 -18.99 0.54
N SER A 69 11.43 -18.90 -0.67
CA SER A 69 11.21 -17.63 -1.39
C SER A 69 9.95 -16.88 -0.97
N SER A 70 9.06 -17.53 -0.23
CA SER A 70 7.79 -16.94 0.20
C SER A 70 7.96 -16.14 1.49
N LEU A 71 7.32 -14.96 1.55
CA LEU A 71 7.24 -14.12 2.74
C LEU A 71 5.77 -13.90 3.09
N THR A 72 5.48 -14.07 4.39
CA THR A 72 4.21 -13.66 5.00
C THR A 72 4.47 -12.51 5.95
N ILE A 73 3.84 -11.38 5.73
CA ILE A 73 4.01 -10.15 6.49
C ILE A 73 2.70 -9.81 7.18
N GLY A 74 2.71 -9.76 8.52
CA GLY A 74 1.54 -9.41 9.31
C GLY A 74 1.11 -7.95 9.13
N ALA A 75 -0.18 -7.69 9.15
CA ALA A 75 -0.75 -6.36 8.90
C ALA A 75 -0.28 -5.28 9.89
N MET A 76 0.07 -5.66 11.13
CA MET A 76 0.58 -4.74 12.15
C MET A 76 2.10 -4.59 12.13
N THR A 77 2.80 -5.18 11.17
CA THR A 77 4.25 -4.99 10.98
C THR A 77 4.54 -3.53 10.69
N PRO A 78 5.41 -2.87 11.48
CA PRO A 78 5.83 -1.49 11.22
C PRO A 78 6.46 -1.32 9.85
N VAL A 79 6.20 -0.20 9.19
CA VAL A 79 6.80 0.12 7.88
C VAL A 79 8.34 0.13 7.97
N ALA A 80 8.92 0.52 9.11
CA ALA A 80 10.37 0.48 9.33
C ALA A 80 10.96 -0.93 9.21
N GLU A 81 10.24 -1.99 9.56
CA GLU A 81 10.70 -3.37 9.41
C GLU A 81 10.68 -3.83 7.94
N LEU A 82 9.83 -3.23 7.11
CA LEU A 82 9.74 -3.51 5.67
C LEU A 82 10.93 -2.97 4.88
N GLU A 83 11.78 -2.13 5.49
CA GLU A 83 13.04 -1.69 4.89
C GLU A 83 14.02 -2.85 4.63
N ALA A 84 13.79 -4.02 5.25
CA ALA A 84 14.50 -5.29 5.03
C ALA A 84 13.72 -6.29 4.15
N ALA A 85 12.57 -5.91 3.62
CA ALA A 85 11.79 -6.75 2.70
C ALA A 85 12.43 -6.82 1.30
N PRO A 86 11.97 -7.70 0.39
CA PRO A 86 12.42 -7.68 -0.99
C PRO A 86 12.10 -6.37 -1.70
N GLU A 87 12.98 -5.99 -2.65
CA GLU A 87 12.68 -4.86 -3.54
C GLU A 87 11.50 -5.22 -4.48
N PRO A 88 10.65 -4.29 -4.87
CA PRO A 88 10.73 -2.83 -4.64
C PRO A 88 10.09 -2.38 -3.31
N LEU A 89 9.59 -3.30 -2.47
CA LEU A 89 8.89 -2.96 -1.23
C LEU A 89 9.81 -2.25 -0.22
N ALA A 90 11.07 -2.70 -0.10
CA ALA A 90 12.04 -2.09 0.80
C ALA A 90 12.33 -0.62 0.44
N THR A 91 12.54 -0.32 -0.84
CA THR A 91 12.78 1.06 -1.29
C THR A 91 11.54 1.93 -1.10
N ALA A 92 10.34 1.41 -1.38
CA ALA A 92 9.10 2.12 -1.11
C ALA A 92 8.92 2.39 0.39
N ALA A 93 9.19 1.41 1.26
CA ALA A 93 9.11 1.57 2.71
C ALA A 93 10.05 2.68 3.21
N ARG A 94 11.30 2.73 2.75
CA ARG A 94 12.25 3.80 3.07
C ARG A 94 11.79 5.19 2.65
N SER A 95 10.94 5.29 1.62
CA SER A 95 10.41 6.56 1.12
C SER A 95 9.16 7.06 1.86
N VAL A 96 8.54 6.23 2.71
CA VAL A 96 7.36 6.63 3.50
C VAL A 96 7.75 7.65 4.55
N ALA A 97 7.25 8.87 4.44
CA ALA A 97 7.36 9.93 5.43
C ALA A 97 8.75 10.03 6.13
N ASP A 98 8.76 10.25 7.43
CA ASP A 98 9.97 10.27 8.27
C ASP A 98 10.12 8.97 9.07
N ARG A 99 11.25 8.85 9.81
CA ARG A 99 11.59 7.65 10.58
C ARG A 99 10.58 7.36 11.70
N GLU A 100 10.10 8.41 12.34
CA GLU A 100 9.14 8.35 13.44
C GLU A 100 7.81 7.82 12.94
N ILE A 101 7.34 8.30 11.80
CA ILE A 101 6.13 7.80 11.14
C ILE A 101 6.31 6.35 10.72
N ARG A 102 7.45 5.97 10.12
CA ARG A 102 7.69 4.57 9.71
C ARG A 102 7.74 3.60 10.89
N ALA A 103 8.21 4.04 12.05
CA ALA A 103 8.21 3.22 13.27
C ALA A 103 6.80 2.94 13.80
N GLN A 104 5.82 3.77 13.46
CA GLN A 104 4.42 3.66 13.93
C GLN A 104 3.47 3.15 12.85
N ALA A 105 3.63 3.64 11.61
CA ALA A 105 2.82 3.21 10.47
C ALA A 105 2.99 1.71 10.24
N THR A 106 1.91 1.04 9.85
CA THR A 106 1.90 -0.41 9.65
C THR A 106 1.59 -0.77 8.21
N LEU A 107 2.00 -1.98 7.78
CA LEU A 107 1.67 -2.51 6.46
C LEU A 107 0.16 -2.41 6.16
N GLY A 108 -0.68 -2.94 7.03
CA GLY A 108 -2.13 -2.95 6.85
C GLY A 108 -2.73 -1.53 6.85
N GLY A 109 -2.22 -0.64 7.72
CA GLY A 109 -2.64 0.76 7.76
C GLY A 109 -2.30 1.49 6.46
N ASN A 110 -1.11 1.27 5.89
CA ASN A 110 -0.70 1.85 4.61
C ASN A 110 -1.45 1.23 3.43
N LEU A 111 -1.65 -0.09 3.42
CA LEU A 111 -2.43 -0.78 2.38
C LEU A 111 -3.88 -0.28 2.32
N CYS A 112 -4.51 -0.04 3.49
CA CYS A 112 -5.88 0.46 3.59
C CYS A 112 -5.97 1.99 3.50
N ALA A 113 -4.87 2.71 3.33
CA ALA A 113 -4.87 4.15 3.18
C ALA A 113 -5.49 4.52 1.83
N THR A 114 -6.77 4.90 1.86
CA THR A 114 -7.48 5.39 0.68
C THR A 114 -7.40 6.91 0.61
N PRO A 115 -7.42 7.51 -0.59
CA PRO A 115 -7.53 8.96 -0.73
C PRO A 115 -8.97 9.39 -0.39
N GLY A 116 -9.21 9.63 0.86
CA GLY A 116 -10.37 10.38 1.35
C GLY A 116 -9.94 11.74 1.88
N GLY A 117 -8.64 11.97 1.91
CA GLY A 117 -8.00 13.21 2.32
C GLY A 117 -7.32 13.92 1.16
N GLU A 118 -6.78 15.09 1.43
CA GLU A 118 -6.09 15.94 0.45
C GLU A 118 -4.81 15.31 -0.11
N ILE A 119 -4.29 14.23 0.51
CA ILE A 119 -3.00 13.62 0.19
C ILE A 119 -3.11 12.08 0.17
N PRO A 120 -2.82 11.43 -0.96
CA PRO A 120 -2.73 9.97 -1.05
C PRO A 120 -1.60 9.44 -0.13
N ARG A 121 -1.81 8.31 0.57
CA ARG A 121 -0.87 7.78 1.56
C ARG A 121 -0.61 6.27 1.45
N GLY A 122 -1.01 5.65 0.37
CA GLY A 122 -0.82 4.21 0.12
C GLY A 122 0.47 3.90 -0.63
N ASP A 123 1.63 4.35 -0.12
CA ASP A 123 2.93 4.20 -0.80
C ASP A 123 3.34 2.75 -1.02
N LEU A 124 2.88 1.81 -0.17
CA LEU A 124 3.20 0.38 -0.27
C LEU A 124 2.28 -0.38 -1.23
N GLN A 125 1.21 0.24 -1.74
CA GLN A 125 0.26 -0.43 -2.63
C GLN A 125 0.89 -0.83 -3.96
N ALA A 126 1.61 0.08 -4.64
CA ALA A 126 2.23 -0.22 -5.92
C ALA A 126 3.31 -1.31 -5.85
N PRO A 127 4.26 -1.31 -4.89
CA PRO A 127 5.23 -2.39 -4.77
C PRO A 127 4.57 -3.74 -4.47
N LEU A 128 3.51 -3.79 -3.65
CA LEU A 128 2.78 -5.03 -3.39
C LEU A 128 2.08 -5.57 -4.63
N ILE A 129 1.49 -4.71 -5.47
CA ILE A 129 0.91 -5.12 -6.76
C ILE A 129 2.01 -5.65 -7.70
N ALA A 130 3.14 -4.94 -7.82
CA ALA A 130 4.24 -5.37 -8.68
C ALA A 130 4.83 -6.72 -8.24
N LEU A 131 4.89 -6.99 -6.93
CA LEU A 131 5.31 -8.28 -6.38
C LEU A 131 4.26 -9.40 -6.53
N GLY A 132 3.10 -9.14 -7.11
CA GLY A 132 2.02 -10.12 -7.18
C GLY A 132 1.47 -10.52 -5.82
N ALA A 133 1.61 -9.66 -4.81
CA ALA A 133 1.25 -9.98 -3.44
C ALA A 133 -0.24 -10.29 -3.28
N ARG A 134 -0.54 -11.17 -2.33
CA ARG A 134 -1.90 -11.57 -1.96
C ARG A 134 -2.19 -11.12 -0.53
N VAL A 135 -3.37 -10.59 -0.30
CA VAL A 135 -3.80 -10.14 1.02
C VAL A 135 -4.82 -11.12 1.61
N THR A 136 -4.60 -11.49 2.86
CA THR A 136 -5.56 -12.28 3.65
C THR A 136 -6.35 -11.36 4.55
N THR A 137 -7.67 -11.43 4.41
CA THR A 137 -8.65 -10.66 5.18
C THR A 137 -9.64 -11.59 5.88
N ALA A 138 -10.22 -11.14 6.99
CA ALA A 138 -11.31 -11.86 7.64
C ALA A 138 -12.32 -10.90 8.29
N GLY A 139 -13.55 -11.38 8.43
CA GLY A 139 -14.68 -10.68 9.05
C GLY A 139 -15.85 -11.65 9.25
N ALA A 140 -17.05 -11.15 9.45
CA ALA A 140 -18.25 -11.97 9.67
C ALA A 140 -18.52 -13.00 8.55
N GLY A 141 -18.09 -12.70 7.30
CA GLY A 141 -18.20 -13.61 6.14
C GLY A 141 -17.09 -14.66 6.03
N GLY A 142 -16.23 -14.81 7.05
CA GLY A 142 -15.09 -15.72 7.04
C GLY A 142 -13.80 -15.10 6.53
N GLN A 143 -12.81 -15.95 6.23
CA GLN A 143 -11.50 -15.55 5.73
C GLN A 143 -11.48 -15.61 4.19
N ARG A 144 -10.77 -14.64 3.59
CA ARG A 144 -10.53 -14.57 2.14
C ARG A 144 -9.09 -14.18 1.86
N THR A 145 -8.48 -14.81 0.85
CA THR A 145 -7.17 -14.42 0.31
C THR A 145 -7.35 -14.07 -1.17
N GLU A 146 -6.93 -12.87 -1.55
CA GLU A 146 -7.09 -12.33 -2.90
C GLU A 146 -5.87 -11.52 -3.32
N PRO A 147 -5.63 -11.29 -4.64
CA PRO A 147 -4.59 -10.36 -5.09
C PRO A 147 -4.78 -8.97 -4.47
N VAL A 148 -3.67 -8.29 -4.15
CA VAL A 148 -3.73 -6.92 -3.60
C VAL A 148 -4.43 -5.96 -4.55
N GLU A 149 -4.24 -6.11 -5.86
CA GLU A 149 -4.92 -5.29 -6.88
C GLU A 149 -6.45 -5.42 -6.83
N ASP A 150 -6.97 -6.63 -6.64
CA ASP A 150 -8.41 -6.88 -6.50
C ASP A 150 -8.95 -6.31 -5.18
N PHE A 151 -8.20 -6.50 -4.08
CA PHE A 151 -8.55 -5.94 -2.78
C PHE A 151 -8.66 -4.41 -2.83
N LEU A 152 -7.72 -3.73 -3.48
CA LEU A 152 -7.72 -2.27 -3.59
C LEU A 152 -8.89 -1.77 -4.45
N SER A 153 -9.21 -2.48 -5.53
CA SER A 153 -10.32 -2.14 -6.43
C SER A 153 -11.69 -2.34 -5.77
N ASN A 154 -11.84 -3.38 -4.96
CA ASN A 154 -13.09 -3.73 -4.29
C ASN A 154 -13.25 -3.08 -2.90
N GLY A 155 -12.14 -2.58 -2.33
CA GLY A 155 -12.09 -2.12 -0.95
C GLY A 155 -12.14 -3.25 0.10
N PRO A 156 -11.98 -2.94 1.39
CA PRO A 156 -11.93 -3.93 2.47
C PRO A 156 -13.26 -4.67 2.70
N GLY A 157 -14.39 -4.11 2.25
CA GLY A 157 -15.69 -4.78 2.27
C GLY A 157 -16.11 -5.33 3.65
N GLY A 158 -15.91 -4.57 4.73
CA GLY A 158 -16.25 -5.04 6.08
C GLY A 158 -15.36 -6.19 6.58
N ARG A 159 -14.08 -6.20 6.21
CA ARG A 159 -13.08 -7.21 6.62
C ARG A 159 -11.82 -6.54 7.16
N LEU A 160 -11.16 -7.18 8.13
CA LEU A 160 -9.85 -6.81 8.64
C LEU A 160 -8.75 -7.43 7.78
N VAL A 161 -7.70 -6.67 7.51
CA VAL A 161 -6.46 -7.19 6.91
C VAL A 161 -5.62 -7.85 8.01
N PHE A 162 -5.13 -9.06 7.76
CA PHE A 162 -4.31 -9.82 8.70
C PHE A 162 -2.90 -10.07 8.22
N ASP A 163 -2.73 -10.50 6.98
CA ASP A 163 -1.43 -10.85 6.41
C ASP A 163 -1.37 -10.45 4.94
N VAL A 164 -0.17 -10.21 4.46
CA VAL A 164 0.16 -10.11 3.04
C VAL A 164 1.22 -11.15 2.72
N GLU A 165 0.99 -11.94 1.69
CA GLU A 165 1.92 -12.96 1.19
C GLU A 165 2.50 -12.50 -0.13
N LEU A 166 3.79 -12.70 -0.33
CA LEU A 166 4.50 -12.40 -1.57
C LEU A 166 5.68 -13.35 -1.76
N GLU A 167 6.15 -13.47 -2.98
CA GLU A 167 7.39 -14.17 -3.28
C GLU A 167 8.52 -13.18 -3.56
N GLU A 168 9.75 -13.61 -3.29
CA GLU A 168 10.94 -12.85 -3.64
C GLU A 168 11.09 -12.80 -5.16
N PRO A 169 11.13 -11.62 -5.80
CA PRO A 169 11.21 -11.50 -7.24
C PRO A 169 12.62 -11.80 -7.74
N ALA A 170 12.74 -12.22 -9.00
CA ALA A 170 14.03 -12.41 -9.65
C ALA A 170 14.77 -11.07 -9.86
N GLY A 171 14.03 -10.01 -10.14
CA GLY A 171 14.51 -8.65 -10.27
C GLY A 171 13.44 -7.64 -9.85
N ALA A 172 13.84 -6.42 -9.55
CA ALA A 172 12.91 -5.35 -9.20
C ALA A 172 13.49 -3.96 -9.46
N GLY A 173 12.60 -3.02 -9.80
CA GLY A 173 12.93 -1.61 -9.96
C GLY A 173 11.89 -0.71 -9.31
N HIS A 174 12.33 0.47 -8.88
CA HIS A 174 11.48 1.46 -8.23
C HIS A 174 11.91 2.88 -8.63
N ALA A 175 10.97 3.69 -9.05
CA ALA A 175 11.20 5.10 -9.33
C ALA A 175 10.09 5.94 -8.69
N THR A 176 10.47 7.04 -8.07
CA THR A 176 9.52 7.91 -7.37
C THR A 176 9.84 9.37 -7.60
N VAL A 177 8.83 10.20 -7.47
CA VAL A 177 8.95 11.64 -7.34
C VAL A 177 8.12 12.11 -6.14
N GLY A 178 8.77 12.85 -5.26
CA GLY A 178 8.18 13.45 -4.07
C GLY A 178 8.22 14.96 -4.12
N ARG A 179 7.57 15.61 -3.17
CA ARG A 179 7.62 17.05 -3.02
C ARG A 179 8.93 17.45 -2.31
N PRO A 180 9.78 18.28 -2.91
CA PRO A 180 10.99 18.77 -2.25
C PRO A 180 10.63 19.50 -0.95
N HIS A 181 11.47 19.33 0.09
CA HIS A 181 11.36 20.03 1.37
C HIS A 181 10.03 19.83 2.15
N SER A 182 9.23 18.83 1.80
CA SER A 182 8.07 18.43 2.60
C SER A 182 8.31 17.02 3.14
N HIS A 183 7.74 16.72 4.31
CA HIS A 183 7.88 15.45 5.02
C HIS A 183 7.51 14.22 4.16
N GLY A 184 8.33 13.92 3.12
CA GLY A 184 8.30 12.66 2.39
C GLY A 184 7.00 12.26 1.71
N PHE A 185 6.19 13.22 1.20
CA PHE A 185 5.00 12.85 0.43
C PHE A 185 5.36 12.44 -0.99
N THR A 186 5.09 11.19 -1.32
CA THR A 186 5.18 10.67 -2.68
C THR A 186 4.07 11.29 -3.53
N ILE A 187 4.45 11.93 -4.65
CA ILE A 187 3.51 12.42 -5.67
C ILE A 187 3.11 11.29 -6.61
N LEU A 188 4.13 10.56 -7.10
CA LEU A 188 4.01 9.41 -7.99
C LEU A 188 5.11 8.41 -7.67
N ALA A 189 4.82 7.14 -7.77
CA ALA A 189 5.83 6.09 -7.84
C ALA A 189 5.45 5.06 -8.89
N ALA A 190 6.48 4.46 -9.50
CA ALA A 190 6.37 3.29 -10.36
C ALA A 190 7.22 2.17 -9.79
N CYS A 191 6.69 0.97 -9.78
CA CYS A 191 7.34 -0.25 -9.33
C CYS A 191 7.27 -1.30 -10.44
N ALA A 192 8.36 -1.99 -10.68
CA ALA A 192 8.43 -3.14 -11.57
C ALA A 192 9.06 -4.31 -10.81
N ALA A 193 8.58 -5.54 -11.06
CA ALA A 193 9.17 -6.74 -10.52
C ALA A 193 9.06 -7.88 -11.51
N GLU A 194 10.10 -8.70 -11.57
CA GLU A 194 10.09 -9.95 -12.33
C GLU A 194 9.66 -11.09 -11.41
N THR A 195 8.45 -11.55 -11.63
CA THR A 195 7.81 -12.62 -10.86
C THR A 195 7.80 -13.93 -11.66
N SER A 196 7.41 -15.05 -11.04
CA SER A 196 7.20 -16.33 -11.73
C SER A 196 6.17 -16.26 -12.87
N GLU A 197 5.30 -15.23 -12.87
CA GLU A 197 4.29 -14.99 -13.91
C GLU A 197 4.76 -13.99 -14.99
N GLY A 198 6.00 -13.49 -14.89
CA GLY A 198 6.58 -12.48 -15.77
C GLY A 198 6.70 -11.11 -15.11
N VAL A 199 7.02 -10.11 -15.93
CA VAL A 199 7.19 -8.72 -15.45
C VAL A 199 5.84 -8.11 -15.10
N ARG A 200 5.71 -7.63 -13.87
CA ARG A 200 4.54 -6.89 -13.38
C ARG A 200 4.95 -5.45 -13.10
N VAL A 201 4.08 -4.53 -13.47
CA VAL A 201 4.31 -3.09 -13.30
C VAL A 201 3.10 -2.44 -12.63
N ALA A 202 3.35 -1.59 -11.63
CA ALA A 202 2.31 -0.86 -10.93
C ALA A 202 2.73 0.58 -10.63
N VAL A 203 1.74 1.48 -10.55
CA VAL A 203 1.96 2.89 -10.26
C VAL A 203 1.05 3.36 -9.13
N THR A 204 1.54 4.29 -8.30
CA THR A 204 0.73 5.02 -7.31
C THR A 204 0.69 6.50 -7.60
N GLY A 205 -0.29 7.21 -7.05
CA GLY A 205 -0.49 8.64 -7.27
C GLY A 205 -1.20 8.99 -8.58
N ALA A 206 -1.66 7.99 -9.34
CA ALA A 206 -2.36 8.18 -10.61
C ALA A 206 -3.88 7.99 -10.51
N GLY A 207 -4.38 7.66 -9.33
CA GLY A 207 -5.81 7.39 -9.06
C GLY A 207 -6.10 7.36 -7.57
N SER A 208 -7.23 6.77 -7.20
CA SER A 208 -7.65 6.62 -5.80
C SER A 208 -6.82 5.60 -5.01
N HIS A 209 -6.17 4.70 -5.68
CA HIS A 209 -5.25 3.68 -5.16
C HIS A 209 -4.20 3.36 -6.23
N ALA A 210 -3.22 2.53 -5.91
CA ALA A 210 -2.27 2.05 -6.89
C ALA A 210 -2.95 1.17 -7.94
N VAL A 211 -2.42 1.20 -9.16
CA VAL A 211 -2.97 0.51 -10.33
C VAL A 211 -1.88 -0.32 -11.00
N ARG A 212 -2.19 -1.57 -11.35
CA ARG A 212 -1.37 -2.38 -12.24
C ARG A 212 -1.51 -1.87 -13.67
N VAL A 213 -0.39 -1.75 -14.38
CA VAL A 213 -0.40 -1.18 -15.74
C VAL A 213 -0.19 -2.27 -16.79
N HIS A 214 -1.27 -2.98 -17.06
CA HIS A 214 -1.30 -4.11 -18.00
C HIS A 214 -0.86 -3.75 -19.42
N SER A 215 -1.15 -2.54 -19.88
CA SER A 215 -0.75 -2.08 -21.22
C SER A 215 0.76 -1.98 -21.36
N VAL A 216 1.49 -1.65 -20.28
CA VAL A 216 2.96 -1.66 -20.25
C VAL A 216 3.47 -3.09 -20.27
N GLU A 217 2.92 -3.98 -19.45
CA GLU A 217 3.31 -5.40 -19.39
C GLU A 217 3.09 -6.10 -20.74
N GLN A 218 1.97 -5.84 -21.40
CA GLN A 218 1.67 -6.37 -22.73
C GLN A 218 2.65 -5.87 -23.79
N ALA A 219 3.06 -4.60 -23.74
CA ALA A 219 4.04 -4.05 -24.67
C ALA A 219 5.41 -4.72 -24.48
N LEU A 220 5.85 -4.93 -23.21
CA LEU A 220 7.08 -5.66 -22.89
C LEU A 220 7.03 -7.11 -23.40
N ALA A 221 5.93 -7.82 -23.14
CA ALA A 221 5.72 -9.17 -23.64
C ALA A 221 5.72 -9.26 -25.17
N GLY A 222 5.33 -8.18 -25.85
CA GLY A 222 5.39 -8.01 -27.30
C GLY A 222 6.78 -7.65 -27.84
N GLY A 223 7.79 -7.50 -26.97
CA GLY A 223 9.19 -7.20 -27.35
C GLY A 223 9.48 -5.69 -27.48
N ALA A 224 8.62 -4.81 -26.96
CA ALA A 224 8.92 -3.38 -26.91
C ALA A 224 10.09 -3.09 -25.96
N SER A 225 10.87 -2.03 -26.27
CA SER A 225 11.86 -1.54 -25.30
C SER A 225 11.20 -1.04 -24.01
N PRO A 226 11.92 -0.98 -22.88
CA PRO A 226 11.39 -0.40 -21.65
C PRO A 226 10.81 1.01 -21.83
N GLU A 227 11.46 1.84 -22.63
CA GLU A 227 11.04 3.21 -22.94
C GLU A 227 9.74 3.23 -23.75
N ASP A 228 9.65 2.42 -24.83
CA ASP A 228 8.46 2.33 -25.66
C ASP A 228 7.27 1.71 -24.91
N ALA A 229 7.54 0.72 -24.07
CA ALA A 229 6.53 0.11 -23.23
C ALA A 229 5.96 1.11 -22.21
N ALA A 230 6.81 1.93 -21.59
CA ALA A 230 6.41 2.92 -20.59
C ALA A 230 5.41 3.97 -21.13
N GLU A 231 5.48 4.31 -22.41
CA GLU A 231 4.53 5.25 -23.03
C GLU A 231 3.07 4.76 -23.00
N ASN A 232 2.85 3.45 -22.77
CA ASN A 232 1.51 2.88 -22.68
C ASN A 232 0.84 3.08 -21.32
N VAL A 233 1.53 3.56 -20.29
CA VAL A 233 1.01 3.67 -18.92
C VAL A 233 -0.31 4.44 -18.82
N LEU A 234 -0.49 5.47 -19.65
CA LEU A 234 -1.71 6.31 -19.65
C LEU A 234 -2.95 5.61 -20.22
N LYS A 235 -2.81 4.40 -20.76
CA LYS A 235 -3.97 3.60 -21.18
C LYS A 235 -4.73 3.01 -19.99
N ASP A 236 -4.03 2.78 -18.88
CA ASP A 236 -4.57 2.12 -17.68
C ASP A 236 -4.93 3.10 -16.56
N VAL A 237 -4.48 4.36 -16.64
CA VAL A 237 -4.67 5.34 -15.56
C VAL A 237 -5.18 6.69 -16.07
N GLN A 238 -5.94 7.39 -15.21
CA GLN A 238 -6.45 8.74 -15.46
C GLN A 238 -6.08 9.66 -14.30
N PRO A 239 -4.88 10.25 -14.31
CA PRO A 239 -4.44 11.16 -13.28
C PRO A 239 -5.34 12.38 -13.12
N ARG A 240 -5.53 12.83 -11.88
CA ARG A 240 -6.33 14.01 -11.51
C ARG A 240 -5.48 15.03 -10.78
N ASP A 241 -5.97 16.26 -10.73
CA ASP A 241 -5.40 17.32 -9.91
C ASP A 241 -5.65 17.04 -8.42
N ASP A 242 -4.64 17.29 -7.59
CA ASP A 242 -4.79 17.34 -6.14
C ASP A 242 -3.84 18.41 -5.54
N ALA A 243 -3.78 18.51 -4.20
CA ALA A 243 -2.94 19.46 -3.50
C ALA A 243 -1.42 19.27 -3.73
N LEU A 244 -0.99 18.11 -4.23
CA LEU A 244 0.44 17.80 -4.47
C LEU A 244 0.88 18.13 -5.89
N ALA A 245 0.05 17.82 -6.91
CA ALA A 245 0.41 17.99 -8.30
C ALA A 245 -0.79 18.01 -9.23
N SER A 246 -0.63 18.68 -10.39
CA SER A 246 -1.63 18.67 -11.45
C SER A 246 -1.66 17.36 -12.22
N ALA A 247 -2.81 17.06 -12.83
CA ALA A 247 -2.99 15.95 -13.76
C ALA A 247 -1.99 16.01 -14.92
N TRP A 248 -1.77 17.21 -15.46
CA TRP A 248 -0.79 17.45 -16.51
C TRP A 248 0.64 17.02 -16.13
N TYR A 249 1.08 17.37 -14.92
CA TYR A 249 2.39 16.96 -14.41
C TYR A 249 2.48 15.44 -14.26
N ARG A 250 1.46 14.82 -13.68
CA ARG A 250 1.40 13.36 -13.50
C ARG A 250 1.43 12.62 -14.82
N GLN A 251 0.66 13.06 -15.82
CA GLN A 251 0.65 12.47 -17.17
C GLN A 251 2.04 12.49 -17.82
N ARG A 252 2.79 13.57 -17.62
CA ARG A 252 4.15 13.69 -18.16
C ARG A 252 5.18 12.87 -17.41
N MET A 253 5.01 12.71 -16.09
CA MET A 253 5.99 12.02 -15.27
C MET A 253 5.80 10.50 -15.23
N LEU A 254 4.59 9.99 -15.43
CA LEU A 254 4.31 8.56 -15.36
C LEU A 254 5.14 7.73 -16.35
N PRO A 255 5.22 8.04 -17.65
CA PRO A 255 6.08 7.30 -18.58
C PRO A 255 7.55 7.34 -18.14
N VAL A 256 8.03 8.49 -17.68
CA VAL A 256 9.41 8.65 -17.21
C VAL A 256 9.72 7.76 -16.00
N LEU A 257 8.82 7.70 -15.02
CA LEU A 257 9.01 6.87 -13.82
C LEU A 257 8.90 5.39 -14.14
N VAL A 258 7.94 5.00 -14.98
CA VAL A 258 7.81 3.61 -15.44
C VAL A 258 9.06 3.18 -16.19
N GLY A 259 9.55 3.99 -17.14
CA GLY A 259 10.80 3.70 -17.86
C GLY A 259 12.00 3.54 -16.93
N ARG A 260 12.14 4.40 -15.90
CA ARG A 260 13.20 4.26 -14.89
C ARG A 260 13.06 2.98 -14.07
N ALA A 261 11.87 2.63 -13.61
CA ALA A 261 11.64 1.42 -12.85
C ALA A 261 11.96 0.16 -13.68
N LEU A 262 11.61 0.16 -14.97
CA LEU A 262 11.95 -0.93 -15.90
C LEU A 262 13.46 -1.00 -16.19
N HIS A 263 14.11 0.14 -16.31
CA HIS A 263 15.57 0.19 -16.49
C HIS A 263 16.31 -0.37 -15.25
N ASP A 264 15.89 0.01 -14.03
CA ASP A 264 16.45 -0.51 -12.78
C ASP A 264 16.24 -2.04 -12.65
N LEU A 265 15.10 -2.55 -13.14
CA LEU A 265 14.84 -3.98 -13.21
C LEU A 265 15.88 -4.69 -14.06
N SER A 266 16.15 -4.20 -15.28
CA SER A 266 17.08 -4.81 -16.24
C SER A 266 18.56 -4.75 -15.82
N GLN A 267 18.99 -3.73 -15.08
CA GLN A 267 20.38 -3.59 -14.62
C GLN A 267 20.78 -4.66 -13.56
N LYS A 268 19.83 -5.13 -12.76
CA LYS A 268 20.09 -6.17 -11.75
C LYS A 268 20.26 -7.55 -12.35
N GLU A 269 19.73 -7.82 -13.55
CA GLU A 269 19.99 -9.05 -14.30
C GLU A 269 21.46 -9.14 -14.76
N GLY A 270 22.04 -8.02 -15.23
CA GLY A 270 23.43 -7.95 -15.73
C GLY A 270 24.53 -8.16 -14.67
N THR A 271 24.19 -8.12 -13.38
CA THR A 271 25.16 -8.26 -12.28
C THR A 271 25.21 -9.69 -11.71
N ARG A 272 24.35 -10.57 -12.16
CA ARG A 272 24.26 -12.00 -11.75
C ARG A 272 24.82 -13.00 -12.78
N GLY A 273 25.41 -12.52 -13.88
CA GLY A 273 26.04 -13.30 -14.95
C GLY A 273 27.52 -13.56 -14.72
#